data_e612fd92b4704c25e0845956e1d56e84
#
_entry.id   e612fd92b4704c25e0845956e1d56e84
#
_cell.length_a   1.000
_cell.length_b   1.000
_cell.length_c   1.000
_cell.angle_alpha   90.00
_cell.angle_beta   90.00
_cell.angle_gamma   90.00
#
_symmetry.space_group_name_H-M   'P 1'
#
loop_
_entity.id
_entity.type
_entity.pdbx_description
1 polymer ?
#
loop_
_entity_poly.entity_id
_entity_poly.type
_entity_poly.pdbx_seq_one_letter_code
_entity_poly.pdbx_strand_id
1 'polypeptide(L)'
;MYASGLTDDHALLPGQYLNASVIPPLAAQSYIATQAPMPHTFKSFYAHVVASGANTIVNLTPLVERGMRKSDPYWLPADLGDGWSVALENESTYNGGIPDMTTRTLLISSPEHSHRVTQLHFEGWPDHGVIEPDVLLNIVRLVGQTRGTRTNPVWVHCSAGIGRSGTLIGALLAAEYDDRSASPLDMAATLTSHMRKQRAGMVQTPGQFAALANAISALRKIPL
;
A
#
# COMPACT_ATOMS: atom_id res chain seq x y z
N MET A 1 20.17 -0.92 7.17
CA MET A 1 19.96 -1.79 6.00
C MET A 1 18.84 -2.74 6.36
N TYR A 2 17.62 -2.52 5.86
CA TYR A 2 16.47 -3.38 6.16
C TYR A 2 16.47 -4.53 5.16
N ALA A 3 17.03 -5.67 5.58
CA ALA A 3 17.04 -6.88 4.77
C ALA A 3 15.72 -7.65 4.95
N SER A 4 14.66 -7.18 4.32
CA SER A 4 13.43 -7.95 4.14
C SER A 4 12.90 -7.70 2.73
N GLY A 5 13.72 -8.03 1.75
CA GLY A 5 13.24 -8.14 0.37
C GLY A 5 12.45 -9.44 0.20
N LEU A 6 11.70 -9.56 -0.88
CA LEU A 6 11.19 -10.84 -1.33
C LEU A 6 12.40 -11.77 -1.46
N THR A 7 12.45 -12.82 -0.63
CA THR A 7 13.39 -13.93 -0.83
C THR A 7 12.99 -14.68 -2.08
N ASP A 8 13.86 -15.52 -2.64
CA ASP A 8 13.55 -16.29 -3.84
C ASP A 8 12.26 -17.11 -3.72
N ASP A 9 11.88 -17.48 -2.49
CA ASP A 9 10.62 -18.20 -2.20
C ASP A 9 9.35 -17.33 -2.29
N HIS A 10 9.51 -15.99 -2.32
CA HIS A 10 8.42 -15.00 -2.38
C HIS A 10 8.57 -14.03 -3.56
N ALA A 11 9.54 -14.26 -4.43
CA ALA A 11 9.75 -13.44 -5.61
C ALA A 11 8.60 -13.61 -6.59
N LEU A 12 7.85 -12.54 -6.86
CA LEU A 12 6.81 -12.53 -7.89
C LEU A 12 7.41 -12.74 -9.29
N LEU A 13 8.69 -12.39 -9.46
CA LEU A 13 9.49 -12.62 -10.65
C LEU A 13 10.83 -13.24 -10.22
N PRO A 14 11.08 -14.52 -10.54
CA PRO A 14 12.33 -15.19 -10.19
C PRO A 14 13.57 -14.43 -10.69
N GLY A 15 14.58 -14.30 -9.81
CA GLY A 15 15.83 -13.61 -10.13
C GLY A 15 15.77 -12.08 -10.17
N GLN A 16 14.62 -11.46 -9.88
CA GLN A 16 14.46 -10.01 -9.82
C GLN A 16 14.15 -9.56 -8.39
N TYR A 17 15.13 -9.01 -7.72
CA TYR A 17 14.95 -8.46 -6.38
C TYR A 17 14.15 -7.15 -6.42
N LEU A 18 13.12 -7.06 -5.57
CA LEU A 18 12.43 -5.83 -5.24
C LEU A 18 12.30 -5.73 -3.71
N ASN A 19 12.52 -4.56 -3.12
CA ASN A 19 12.28 -4.34 -1.69
C ASN A 19 10.76 -4.26 -1.41
N ALA A 20 10.11 -5.38 -1.57
CA ALA A 20 8.68 -5.61 -1.35
C ALA A 20 8.48 -6.89 -0.54
N SER A 21 7.37 -7.01 0.16
CA SER A 21 7.03 -8.20 0.95
C SER A 21 5.55 -8.50 0.81
N VAL A 22 5.22 -9.75 0.53
CA VAL A 22 3.83 -10.21 0.55
C VAL A 22 3.38 -10.32 1.99
N ILE A 23 2.28 -9.64 2.31
CA ILE A 23 1.57 -9.79 3.58
C ILE A 23 0.41 -10.76 3.30
N PRO A 24 0.48 -11.99 3.80
CA PRO A 24 -0.52 -13.01 3.52
C PRO A 24 -1.89 -12.61 4.12
N PRO A 25 -2.98 -13.06 3.50
CA PRO A 25 -4.32 -12.75 3.98
C PRO A 25 -4.61 -13.44 5.32
N LEU A 26 -5.45 -12.82 6.13
CA LEU A 26 -6.11 -13.46 7.27
C LEU A 26 -7.52 -13.96 6.89
N ALA A 27 -8.09 -13.39 5.84
CA ALA A 27 -9.36 -13.84 5.25
C ALA A 27 -9.18 -14.16 3.75
N ALA A 28 -9.25 -13.14 2.87
CA ALA A 28 -9.23 -13.37 1.43
C ALA A 28 -8.19 -12.53 0.68
N GLN A 29 -7.92 -11.30 1.16
CA GLN A 29 -7.10 -10.33 0.45
C GLN A 29 -5.65 -10.37 0.91
N SER A 30 -4.71 -10.52 -0.02
CA SER A 30 -3.28 -10.29 0.21
C SER A 30 -2.90 -8.85 -0.08
N TYR A 31 -1.82 -8.39 0.58
CA TYR A 31 -1.25 -7.07 0.38
C TYR A 31 0.24 -7.20 0.06
N ILE A 32 0.78 -6.26 -0.70
CA ILE A 32 2.21 -6.18 -0.96
C ILE A 32 2.71 -4.84 -0.41
N ALA A 33 3.50 -4.92 0.65
CA ALA A 33 4.14 -3.75 1.26
C ALA A 33 5.50 -3.53 0.59
N THR A 34 5.75 -2.32 0.05
CA THR A 34 7.00 -1.98 -0.62
C THR A 34 7.48 -0.59 -0.22
N GLN A 35 8.78 -0.33 -0.41
CA GLN A 35 9.29 1.03 -0.39
C GLN A 35 8.76 1.83 -1.60
N ALA A 36 8.83 3.16 -1.54
CA ALA A 36 8.60 3.99 -2.71
C ALA A 36 9.55 3.57 -3.84
N PRO A 37 9.05 3.34 -5.06
CA PRO A 37 9.92 3.02 -6.18
C PRO A 37 10.85 4.18 -6.51
N MET A 38 12.08 3.86 -6.90
CA MET A 38 13.11 4.82 -7.32
C MET A 38 13.29 4.76 -8.85
N PRO A 39 13.79 5.81 -9.51
CA PRO A 39 13.88 5.84 -10.97
C PRO A 39 14.50 4.60 -11.61
N HIS A 40 15.58 4.07 -11.02
CA HIS A 40 16.24 2.86 -11.50
C HIS A 40 15.48 1.55 -11.19
N THR A 41 14.41 1.60 -10.41
CA THR A 41 13.56 0.44 -10.07
C THR A 41 12.16 0.51 -10.67
N PHE A 42 11.80 1.57 -11.40
CA PHE A 42 10.44 1.73 -11.94
C PHE A 42 10.01 0.55 -12.81
N LYS A 43 10.87 0.13 -13.73
CA LYS A 43 10.59 -1.02 -14.59
C LYS A 43 10.36 -2.30 -13.77
N SER A 44 11.26 -2.62 -12.83
CA SER A 44 11.12 -3.79 -11.97
C SER A 44 9.86 -3.71 -11.11
N PHE A 45 9.58 -2.52 -10.54
CA PHE A 45 8.35 -2.30 -9.77
C PHE A 45 7.10 -2.60 -10.60
N TYR A 46 6.98 -2.03 -11.80
CA TYR A 46 5.82 -2.25 -12.66
C TYR A 46 5.73 -3.69 -13.17
N ALA A 47 6.86 -4.32 -13.49
CA ALA A 47 6.87 -5.73 -13.87
C ALA A 47 6.29 -6.63 -12.76
N HIS A 48 6.63 -6.37 -11.50
CA HIS A 48 6.06 -7.11 -10.36
C HIS A 48 4.58 -6.78 -10.13
N VAL A 49 4.16 -5.53 -10.29
CA VAL A 49 2.74 -5.13 -10.22
C VAL A 49 1.92 -5.91 -11.24
N VAL A 50 2.37 -5.93 -12.49
CA VAL A 50 1.71 -6.65 -13.59
C VAL A 50 1.69 -8.15 -13.32
N ALA A 51 2.83 -8.75 -12.96
CA ALA A 51 2.94 -10.18 -12.68
C ALA A 51 2.04 -10.64 -11.51
N SER A 52 1.81 -9.76 -10.52
CA SER A 52 0.90 -10.05 -9.42
C SER A 52 -0.58 -9.93 -9.78
N GLY A 53 -0.92 -9.39 -10.95
CA GLY A 53 -2.29 -9.08 -11.37
C GLY A 53 -2.94 -7.93 -10.55
N ALA A 54 -2.15 -7.13 -9.87
CA ALA A 54 -2.66 -6.06 -9.02
C ALA A 54 -3.31 -4.93 -9.81
N ASN A 55 -4.51 -4.53 -9.42
CA ASN A 55 -5.25 -3.43 -10.04
C ASN A 55 -5.18 -2.13 -9.23
N THR A 56 -4.56 -2.17 -8.05
CA THR A 56 -4.53 -1.03 -7.13
C THR A 56 -3.16 -0.86 -6.50
N ILE A 57 -2.65 0.37 -6.58
CA ILE A 57 -1.46 0.83 -5.87
C ILE A 57 -1.88 1.96 -4.93
N VAL A 58 -1.49 1.89 -3.67
CA VAL A 58 -1.71 2.96 -2.68
C VAL A 58 -0.37 3.58 -2.31
N ASN A 59 -0.23 4.87 -2.60
CA ASN A 59 0.90 5.71 -2.21
C ASN A 59 0.49 6.60 -1.02
N LEU A 60 1.20 6.52 0.09
CA LEU A 60 0.90 7.22 1.36
C LEU A 60 1.93 8.29 1.70
N THR A 61 2.56 8.88 0.69
CA THR A 61 3.61 9.88 0.97
C THR A 61 3.69 10.91 -0.15
N PRO A 62 3.92 12.18 0.20
CA PRO A 62 4.24 13.20 -0.80
C PRO A 62 5.62 12.93 -1.41
N LEU A 63 5.94 13.62 -2.52
CA LEU A 63 7.26 13.53 -3.13
C LEU A 63 8.36 14.06 -2.21
N VAL A 64 8.09 15.16 -1.52
CA VAL A 64 9.02 15.81 -0.60
C VAL A 64 8.32 16.12 0.70
N GLU A 65 8.96 15.86 1.83
CA GLU A 65 8.47 16.17 3.16
C GLU A 65 9.62 16.71 4.01
N ARG A 66 9.43 17.90 4.61
CA ARG A 66 10.47 18.59 5.41
C ARG A 66 11.82 18.72 4.66
N GLY A 67 11.78 19.00 3.37
CA GLY A 67 12.95 19.13 2.52
C GLY A 67 13.63 17.81 2.13
N MET A 68 13.12 16.67 2.57
CA MET A 68 13.64 15.35 2.23
C MET A 68 12.77 14.68 1.16
N ARG A 69 13.40 14.12 0.14
CA ARG A 69 12.73 13.30 -0.87
C ARG A 69 12.20 12.02 -0.22
N LYS A 70 10.92 11.75 -0.41
CA LYS A 70 10.20 10.60 0.16
C LYS A 70 9.76 9.60 -0.91
N SER A 71 9.47 10.09 -2.11
CA SER A 71 9.04 9.31 -3.26
C SER A 71 9.47 9.98 -4.55
N ASP A 72 9.41 9.25 -5.63
CA ASP A 72 9.57 9.74 -6.99
C ASP A 72 8.25 9.69 -7.75
N PRO A 73 8.02 10.58 -8.72
CA PRO A 73 6.78 10.62 -9.48
C PRO A 73 6.74 9.51 -10.55
N TYR A 74 6.77 8.25 -10.12
CA TYR A 74 6.82 7.08 -11.00
C TYR A 74 5.60 6.95 -11.92
N TRP A 75 4.49 7.63 -11.61
CA TRP A 75 3.28 7.67 -12.42
C TRP A 75 3.34 8.59 -13.65
N LEU A 76 4.39 9.38 -13.78
CA LEU A 76 4.56 10.22 -14.97
C LEU A 76 4.84 9.34 -16.19
N PRO A 77 4.33 9.73 -17.39
CA PRO A 77 4.58 8.99 -18.62
C PRO A 77 6.07 8.80 -18.88
N ALA A 78 6.48 7.57 -19.12
CA ALA A 78 7.88 7.23 -19.34
C ALA A 78 8.03 5.96 -20.20
N ASP A 79 9.08 5.97 -21.04
CA ASP A 79 9.67 4.75 -21.59
C ASP A 79 10.63 4.17 -20.53
N LEU A 80 10.41 2.91 -20.18
CA LEU A 80 11.16 2.19 -19.16
C LEU A 80 12.19 1.20 -19.74
N GLY A 81 12.32 1.20 -21.06
CA GLY A 81 13.20 0.32 -21.81
C GLY A 81 12.64 -1.10 -22.01
N ASP A 82 13.24 -1.83 -22.95
CA ASP A 82 12.88 -3.22 -23.32
C ASP A 82 11.38 -3.40 -23.61
N GLY A 83 10.73 -2.40 -24.24
CA GLY A 83 9.32 -2.41 -24.59
C GLY A 83 8.35 -2.16 -23.41
N TRP A 84 8.87 -1.79 -22.24
CA TRP A 84 8.05 -1.37 -21.11
C TRP A 84 7.83 0.14 -21.12
N SER A 85 6.59 0.54 -20.83
CA SER A 85 6.25 1.96 -20.67
C SER A 85 5.12 2.14 -19.65
N VAL A 86 5.00 3.36 -19.14
CA VAL A 86 3.87 3.80 -18.34
C VAL A 86 3.26 5.04 -18.98
N ALA A 87 1.92 5.07 -19.05
CA ALA A 87 1.14 6.22 -19.46
C ALA A 87 0.13 6.60 -18.37
N LEU A 88 -0.04 7.89 -18.18
CA LEU A 88 -1.09 8.45 -17.31
C LEU A 88 -2.34 8.68 -18.16
N GLU A 89 -3.36 7.84 -17.98
CA GLU A 89 -4.62 7.96 -18.74
C GLU A 89 -5.59 8.96 -18.10
N ASN A 90 -5.62 9.04 -16.77
CA ASN A 90 -6.47 9.96 -16.03
C ASN A 90 -5.85 10.35 -14.69
N GLU A 91 -6.14 11.58 -14.27
CA GLU A 91 -5.81 12.09 -12.94
C GLU A 91 -6.95 12.95 -12.41
N SER A 92 -7.37 12.75 -11.19
CA SER A 92 -8.41 13.55 -10.55
C SER A 92 -8.22 13.63 -9.04
N THR A 93 -8.61 14.78 -8.46
CA THR A 93 -8.73 14.92 -7.00
C THR A 93 -9.94 14.12 -6.53
N TYR A 94 -9.75 13.34 -5.47
CA TYR A 94 -10.84 12.57 -4.88
C TYR A 94 -11.66 13.43 -3.92
N ASN A 95 -12.94 13.61 -4.22
CA ASN A 95 -13.86 14.49 -3.46
C ASN A 95 -14.73 13.73 -2.43
N GLY A 96 -14.41 12.47 -2.13
CA GLY A 96 -15.19 11.60 -1.24
C GLY A 96 -14.80 11.67 0.24
N GLY A 97 -14.42 12.85 0.76
CA GLY A 97 -14.13 13.05 2.19
C GLY A 97 -12.74 12.60 2.64
N ILE A 98 -11.79 12.46 1.72
CA ILE A 98 -10.37 12.26 2.02
C ILE A 98 -9.63 13.47 1.44
N PRO A 99 -9.22 14.45 2.27
CA PRO A 99 -8.42 15.57 1.78
C PRO A 99 -7.07 15.07 1.25
N ASP A 100 -6.45 15.81 0.34
CA ASP A 100 -5.14 15.51 -0.24
C ASP A 100 -5.03 14.10 -0.87
N MET A 101 -6.14 13.57 -1.38
CA MET A 101 -6.21 12.32 -2.11
C MET A 101 -6.34 12.58 -3.62
N THR A 102 -5.39 12.06 -4.38
CA THR A 102 -5.43 12.03 -5.84
C THR A 102 -5.63 10.60 -6.33
N THR A 103 -6.49 10.41 -7.31
CA THR A 103 -6.68 9.13 -8.01
C THR A 103 -6.13 9.23 -9.42
N ARG A 104 -5.36 8.21 -9.84
CA ARG A 104 -4.80 8.12 -11.19
C ARG A 104 -5.10 6.77 -11.81
N THR A 105 -5.38 6.77 -13.11
CA THR A 105 -5.39 5.55 -13.92
C THR A 105 -4.11 5.50 -14.73
N LEU A 106 -3.31 4.45 -14.50
CA LEU A 106 -2.05 4.21 -15.20
C LEU A 106 -2.23 3.04 -16.17
N LEU A 107 -1.76 3.20 -17.39
CA LEU A 107 -1.61 2.12 -18.35
C LEU A 107 -0.13 1.71 -18.36
N ILE A 108 0.13 0.49 -17.91
CA ILE A 108 1.45 -0.12 -17.95
C ILE A 108 1.48 -1.03 -19.16
N SER A 109 2.38 -0.77 -20.09
CA SER A 109 2.57 -1.62 -21.29
C SER A 109 3.85 -2.40 -21.18
N SER A 110 3.80 -3.66 -21.54
CA SER A 110 4.92 -4.57 -21.69
C SER A 110 4.98 -5.08 -23.15
N PRO A 111 6.03 -5.79 -23.57
CA PRO A 111 6.07 -6.39 -24.91
C PRO A 111 4.91 -7.33 -25.24
N GLU A 112 4.30 -7.93 -24.22
CA GLU A 112 3.28 -8.97 -24.40
C GLU A 112 1.86 -8.44 -24.22
N HIS A 113 1.63 -7.49 -23.32
CA HIS A 113 0.28 -6.98 -22.99
C HIS A 113 0.31 -5.63 -22.28
N SER A 114 -0.87 -5.05 -22.14
CA SER A 114 -1.07 -3.82 -21.34
C SER A 114 -1.93 -4.12 -20.11
N HIS A 115 -1.64 -3.44 -19.00
CA HIS A 115 -2.30 -3.63 -17.72
C HIS A 115 -2.69 -2.27 -17.12
N ARG A 116 -3.96 -2.12 -16.73
CA ARG A 116 -4.44 -0.89 -16.08
C ARG A 116 -4.40 -1.03 -14.57
N VAL A 117 -3.90 0.03 -13.92
CA VAL A 117 -3.81 0.11 -12.46
C VAL A 117 -4.38 1.44 -11.99
N THR A 118 -5.18 1.40 -10.95
CA THR A 118 -5.58 2.62 -10.23
C THR A 118 -4.57 2.91 -9.13
N GLN A 119 -3.96 4.09 -9.17
CA GLN A 119 -3.15 4.61 -8.08
C GLN A 119 -4.01 5.52 -7.19
N LEU A 120 -4.03 5.23 -5.90
CA LEU A 120 -4.56 6.08 -4.85
C LEU A 120 -3.38 6.77 -4.15
N HIS A 121 -3.26 8.08 -4.29
CA HIS A 121 -2.15 8.84 -3.74
C HIS A 121 -2.64 9.79 -2.66
N PHE A 122 -2.32 9.50 -1.41
CA PHE A 122 -2.66 10.28 -0.24
C PHE A 122 -1.44 11.00 0.31
N GLU A 123 -1.43 12.32 0.25
CA GLU A 123 -0.32 13.18 0.69
C GLU A 123 -0.54 13.79 2.08
N GLY A 124 -1.76 13.71 2.61
CA GLY A 124 -2.14 14.32 3.89
C GLY A 124 -1.67 13.59 5.15
N TRP A 125 -0.87 12.51 5.04
CA TRP A 125 -0.40 11.76 6.21
C TRP A 125 0.94 12.31 6.72
N PRO A 126 0.97 12.97 7.90
CA PRO A 126 2.20 13.55 8.44
C PRO A 126 3.29 12.49 8.70
N ASP A 127 4.56 12.86 8.46
CA ASP A 127 5.71 11.99 8.77
C ASP A 127 5.81 11.73 10.28
N HIS A 128 5.83 10.47 10.66
CA HIS A 128 5.76 10.03 12.06
C HIS A 128 4.54 10.56 12.83
N GLY A 129 3.61 11.24 12.15
CA GLY A 129 2.37 11.76 12.71
C GLY A 129 1.26 10.70 12.79
N VAL A 130 0.18 11.09 13.47
CA VAL A 130 -1.04 10.29 13.59
C VAL A 130 -2.02 10.74 12.51
N ILE A 131 -2.64 9.78 11.83
CA ILE A 131 -3.76 10.02 10.93
C ILE A 131 -5.07 10.00 11.74
N GLU A 132 -5.99 10.86 11.39
CA GLU A 132 -7.33 10.85 12.00
C GLU A 132 -8.04 9.54 11.65
N PRO A 133 -8.71 8.89 12.63
CA PRO A 133 -9.36 7.60 12.43
C PRO A 133 -10.35 7.58 11.26
N ASP A 134 -11.16 8.63 11.11
CA ASP A 134 -12.16 8.72 10.04
C ASP A 134 -11.51 8.82 8.66
N VAL A 135 -10.39 9.54 8.53
CA VAL A 135 -9.61 9.61 7.29
C VAL A 135 -9.05 8.23 6.93
N LEU A 136 -8.46 7.53 7.91
CA LEU A 136 -7.95 6.17 7.70
C LEU A 136 -9.05 5.20 7.27
N LEU A 137 -10.23 5.26 7.90
CA LEU A 137 -11.38 4.43 7.54
C LEU A 137 -11.92 4.75 6.14
N ASN A 138 -11.93 6.02 5.75
CA ASN A 138 -12.34 6.39 4.40
C ASN A 138 -11.34 5.87 3.36
N ILE A 139 -10.03 5.87 3.65
CA ILE A 139 -9.02 5.23 2.79
C ILE A 139 -9.27 3.72 2.70
N VAL A 140 -9.54 3.05 3.82
CA VAL A 140 -9.88 1.60 3.84
C VAL A 140 -11.07 1.30 2.94
N ARG A 141 -12.15 2.10 3.03
CA ARG A 141 -13.33 1.95 2.17
C ARG A 141 -13.00 2.18 0.69
N LEU A 142 -12.25 3.23 0.38
CA LEU A 142 -11.85 3.56 -0.99
C LEU A 142 -11.01 2.44 -1.60
N VAL A 143 -10.05 1.89 -0.88
CA VAL A 143 -9.27 0.71 -1.30
C VAL A 143 -10.19 -0.48 -1.56
N GLY A 144 -11.16 -0.73 -0.66
CA GLY A 144 -12.15 -1.79 -0.83
C GLY A 144 -13.01 -1.65 -2.10
N GLN A 145 -13.33 -0.42 -2.51
CA GLN A 145 -14.09 -0.12 -3.73
C GLN A 145 -13.24 -0.23 -5.01
N THR A 146 -11.93 0.07 -4.91
CA THR A 146 -11.03 0.18 -6.07
C THR A 146 -10.37 -1.14 -6.43
N ARG A 147 -10.10 -2.01 -5.47
CA ARG A 147 -9.28 -3.23 -5.62
C ARG A 147 -9.80 -4.29 -6.59
N GLY A 148 -11.03 -4.17 -7.09
CA GLY A 148 -11.63 -5.16 -7.99
C GLY A 148 -11.90 -6.50 -7.30
N THR A 149 -11.42 -7.61 -7.88
CA THR A 149 -11.59 -8.95 -7.29
C THR A 149 -10.72 -9.13 -6.03
N ARG A 150 -11.21 -9.92 -5.06
CA ARG A 150 -10.47 -10.17 -3.80
C ARG A 150 -9.22 -11.05 -3.96
N THR A 151 -8.99 -11.59 -5.14
CA THR A 151 -7.80 -12.42 -5.42
C THR A 151 -6.56 -11.62 -5.82
N ASN A 152 -6.76 -10.40 -6.33
CA ASN A 152 -5.65 -9.55 -6.76
C ASN A 152 -5.06 -8.79 -5.56
N PRO A 153 -3.73 -8.83 -5.35
CA PRO A 153 -3.13 -8.13 -4.24
C PRO A 153 -3.25 -6.61 -4.40
N VAL A 154 -3.30 -5.89 -3.27
CA VAL A 154 -3.18 -4.42 -3.25
C VAL A 154 -1.75 -4.06 -2.88
N TRP A 155 -1.10 -3.26 -3.72
CA TRP A 155 0.23 -2.73 -3.45
C TRP A 155 0.13 -1.48 -2.58
N VAL A 156 0.89 -1.44 -1.49
CA VAL A 156 0.89 -0.32 -0.55
C VAL A 156 2.31 0.13 -0.28
N HIS A 157 2.59 1.41 -0.50
CA HIS A 157 3.88 1.98 -0.13
C HIS A 157 3.73 3.36 0.54
N CYS A 158 4.75 3.71 1.29
CA CYS A 158 5.06 5.07 1.71
C CYS A 158 6.51 5.38 1.25
N SER A 159 7.35 5.95 2.08
CA SER A 159 8.78 6.08 1.73
C SER A 159 9.51 4.74 1.94
N ALA A 160 9.57 4.23 3.18
CA ALA A 160 10.23 2.96 3.50
C ALA A 160 9.31 1.73 3.37
N GLY A 161 8.00 1.93 3.25
CA GLY A 161 7.03 0.84 3.15
C GLY A 161 6.82 0.05 4.44
N ILE A 162 6.95 0.69 5.60
CA ILE A 162 6.81 0.04 6.92
C ILE A 162 5.85 0.78 7.86
N GLY A 163 6.00 2.09 8.05
CA GLY A 163 5.21 2.84 9.04
C GLY A 163 3.77 3.06 8.58
N ARG A 164 3.55 4.07 7.73
CA ARG A 164 2.23 4.42 7.14
C ARG A 164 1.63 3.21 6.42
N SER A 165 2.44 2.48 5.64
CA SER A 165 2.02 1.26 4.94
C SER A 165 1.54 0.19 5.91
N GLY A 166 2.27 -0.05 7.00
CA GLY A 166 1.87 -1.03 8.02
C GLY A 166 0.58 -0.65 8.72
N THR A 167 0.39 0.64 9.01
CA THR A 167 -0.84 1.13 9.65
C THR A 167 -2.05 0.94 8.75
N LEU A 168 -1.95 1.29 7.45
CA LEU A 168 -3.05 1.08 6.50
C LEU A 168 -3.31 -0.41 6.26
N ILE A 169 -2.29 -1.23 6.01
CA ILE A 169 -2.47 -2.67 5.80
C ILE A 169 -3.09 -3.32 7.03
N GLY A 170 -2.66 -2.94 8.24
CA GLY A 170 -3.27 -3.41 9.48
C GLY A 170 -4.77 -3.06 9.58
N ALA A 171 -5.16 -1.85 9.19
CA ALA A 171 -6.55 -1.44 9.16
C ALA A 171 -7.37 -2.18 8.09
N LEU A 172 -6.78 -2.45 6.91
CA LEU A 172 -7.38 -3.25 5.86
C LEU A 172 -7.59 -4.70 6.29
N LEU A 173 -6.59 -5.31 6.93
CA LEU A 173 -6.70 -6.66 7.51
C LEU A 173 -7.79 -6.72 8.58
N ALA A 174 -7.87 -5.70 9.45
CA ALA A 174 -8.90 -5.63 10.49
C ALA A 174 -10.31 -5.48 9.90
N ALA A 175 -10.46 -4.79 8.78
CA ALA A 175 -11.75 -4.66 8.09
C ALA A 175 -12.24 -5.97 7.47
N GLU A 176 -11.33 -6.92 7.21
CA GLU A 176 -11.65 -8.23 6.63
C GLU A 176 -11.72 -9.34 7.67
N TYR A 177 -10.91 -9.24 8.72
CA TYR A 177 -10.81 -10.22 9.79
C TYR A 177 -10.73 -9.47 11.13
N ASP A 178 -11.83 -9.50 11.89
CA ASP A 178 -11.92 -8.90 13.21
C ASP A 178 -12.33 -9.96 14.23
N ASP A 179 -11.37 -10.38 15.05
CA ASP A 179 -11.69 -11.16 16.25
C ASP A 179 -12.27 -10.23 17.33
N ARG A 180 -13.58 -10.13 17.37
CA ARG A 180 -14.30 -9.27 18.33
C ARG A 180 -14.17 -9.73 19.80
N SER A 181 -13.61 -10.92 20.07
CA SER A 181 -13.30 -11.37 21.42
C SER A 181 -12.05 -10.69 22.00
N ALA A 182 -11.11 -10.30 21.15
CA ALA A 182 -9.92 -9.55 21.52
C ALA A 182 -10.21 -8.05 21.67
N SER A 183 -9.52 -7.35 22.57
CA SER A 183 -9.61 -5.89 22.61
C SER A 183 -9.04 -5.27 21.31
N PRO A 184 -9.42 -4.02 20.93
CA PRO A 184 -8.81 -3.35 19.77
C PRO A 184 -7.29 -3.25 19.86
N LEU A 185 -6.73 -3.13 21.07
CA LEU A 185 -5.30 -3.07 21.31
C LEU A 185 -4.62 -4.43 21.07
N ASP A 186 -5.21 -5.52 21.56
CA ASP A 186 -4.71 -6.87 21.34
C ASP A 186 -4.81 -7.28 19.88
N MET A 187 -5.90 -6.88 19.21
CA MET A 187 -6.04 -7.09 17.77
C MET A 187 -4.98 -6.32 16.98
N ALA A 188 -4.70 -5.05 17.32
CA ALA A 188 -3.63 -4.28 16.70
C ALA A 188 -2.25 -4.94 16.92
N ALA A 189 -2.00 -5.51 18.10
CA ALA A 189 -0.77 -6.24 18.40
C ALA A 189 -0.65 -7.52 17.55
N THR A 190 -1.74 -8.27 17.42
CA THR A 190 -1.82 -9.50 16.61
C THR A 190 -1.54 -9.20 15.15
N LEU A 191 -2.20 -8.19 14.57
CA LEU A 191 -2.01 -7.77 13.18
C LEU A 191 -0.59 -7.24 12.94
N THR A 192 -0.05 -6.44 13.87
CA THR A 192 1.32 -5.95 13.77
C THR A 192 2.32 -7.10 13.79
N SER A 193 2.14 -8.07 14.68
CA SER A 193 2.98 -9.27 14.76
C SER A 193 2.89 -10.11 13.48
N HIS A 194 1.68 -10.29 12.93
CA HIS A 194 1.47 -10.99 11.67
C HIS A 194 2.27 -10.33 10.52
N MET A 195 2.14 -9.01 10.35
CA MET A 195 2.86 -8.27 9.32
C MET A 195 4.38 -8.29 9.50
N ARG A 196 4.86 -8.19 10.76
CA ARG A 196 6.30 -8.16 11.09
C ARG A 196 7.02 -9.47 10.79
N LYS A 197 6.32 -10.60 10.71
CA LYS A 197 6.89 -11.88 10.25
C LYS A 197 7.33 -11.82 8.78
N GLN A 198 6.69 -10.97 7.98
CA GLN A 198 6.96 -10.83 6.55
C GLN A 198 7.85 -9.61 6.25
N ARG A 199 7.63 -8.50 6.97
CA ARG A 199 8.37 -7.25 6.78
C ARG A 199 8.68 -6.62 8.14
N ALA A 200 9.96 -6.60 8.50
CA ALA A 200 10.41 -6.02 9.76
C ALA A 200 10.01 -4.54 9.87
N GLY A 201 9.63 -4.09 11.08
CA GLY A 201 9.32 -2.70 11.35
C GLY A 201 7.93 -2.22 10.93
N MET A 202 7.06 -3.11 10.43
CA MET A 202 5.67 -2.74 10.13
C MET A 202 4.99 -2.13 11.36
N VAL A 203 4.26 -1.02 11.16
CA VAL A 203 3.74 -0.14 12.24
C VAL A 203 4.90 0.37 13.09
N GLN A 204 5.57 1.39 12.59
CA GLN A 204 6.91 1.80 13.03
C GLN A 204 6.93 2.53 14.37
N THR A 205 5.90 3.34 14.66
CA THR A 205 5.87 4.20 15.86
C THR A 205 4.72 3.86 16.80
N PRO A 206 4.84 4.21 18.11
CA PRO A 206 3.72 4.06 19.04
C PRO A 206 2.45 4.80 18.61
N GLY A 207 2.60 5.99 18.00
CA GLY A 207 1.47 6.76 17.46
C GLY A 207 0.75 6.03 16.32
N GLN A 208 1.49 5.38 15.42
CA GLN A 208 0.92 4.56 14.36
C GLN A 208 0.20 3.31 14.90
N PHE A 209 0.77 2.70 15.94
CA PHE A 209 0.12 1.59 16.63
C PHE A 209 -1.20 2.02 17.30
N ALA A 210 -1.20 3.16 17.97
CA ALA A 210 -2.42 3.73 18.56
C ALA A 210 -3.46 4.08 17.48
N ALA A 211 -3.03 4.65 16.34
CA ALA A 211 -3.92 4.92 15.20
C ALA A 211 -4.57 3.65 14.66
N LEU A 212 -3.82 2.54 14.55
CA LEU A 212 -4.35 1.25 14.15
C LEU A 212 -5.38 0.73 15.16
N ALA A 213 -5.11 0.77 16.47
CA ALA A 213 -6.05 0.35 17.49
C ALA A 213 -7.33 1.20 17.50
N ASN A 214 -7.20 2.52 17.29
CA ASN A 214 -8.34 3.43 17.17
C ASN A 214 -9.18 3.12 15.92
N ALA A 215 -8.55 2.83 14.78
CA ALA A 215 -9.23 2.43 13.56
C ALA A 215 -10.02 1.12 13.77
N ILE A 216 -9.44 0.12 14.44
CA ILE A 216 -10.13 -1.13 14.78
C ILE A 216 -11.35 -0.84 15.68
N SER A 217 -11.17 0.00 16.69
CA SER A 217 -12.30 0.42 17.57
C SER A 217 -13.41 1.10 16.78
N ALA A 218 -13.07 1.94 15.80
CA ALA A 218 -14.03 2.65 14.97
C ALA A 218 -14.73 1.71 13.96
N LEU A 219 -13.99 0.76 13.35
CA LEU A 219 -14.57 -0.27 12.48
C LEU A 219 -15.65 -1.08 13.18
N ARG A 220 -15.45 -1.41 14.46
CA ARG A 220 -16.41 -2.18 15.28
C ARG A 220 -17.71 -1.46 15.60
N LYS A 221 -17.73 -0.13 15.50
CA LYS A 221 -18.93 0.71 15.73
C LYS A 221 -19.82 0.83 14.48
N ILE A 222 -19.28 0.44 13.31
CA ILE A 222 -20.05 0.45 12.07
C ILE A 222 -20.96 -0.80 12.08
N PRO A 223 -22.29 -0.65 11.95
CA PRO A 223 -23.18 -1.80 11.80
C PRO A 223 -22.77 -2.64 10.58
N LEU A 224 -22.81 -3.97 10.73
CA LEU A 224 -22.62 -4.92 9.63
C LEU A 224 -23.79 -4.85 8.66
#